data_83d33dd6c7b89b15ded9d618dbe03c35
#
_entry.id   83d33dd6c7b89b15ded9d618dbe03c35
#
_cell.length_a   1.000
_cell.length_b   1.000
_cell.length_c   1.000
_cell.angle_alpha   90.00
_cell.angle_beta   90.00
_cell.angle_gamma   90.00
#
_symmetry.space_group_name_H-M   'P 1'
#
loop_
_entity.id
_entity.type
_entity.pdbx_description
1 polymer ?
#
loop_
_entity_poly.entity_id
_entity_poly.type
_entity_poly.pdbx_seq_one_letter_code
_entity_poly.pdbx_strand_id
1 'polypeptide(L)'
;MSAAIVDGQRARTSQAELEVLNKPSHDWRWWLAKIGIFLGMAFIVTYCLLPFYWMVISAFRLPTMGQSTDFWPNPASIDNFIAVFDPTNNFGRALLNSAIVSITTTVLTLVFGIIGAYALARLRFWAKGLVLAIIIGCSMFPGITLLVPLLKMFSGYYPWFPNWLNTYQALIVPSLSFGLPLAVWNLTAFFRQLPVELEQAAMVDGCTPGQAFQKIILPLAAPGVFTTAILTFIAVWNEFLFALTFNQASDMKTATVAMSQFTGSLGFNTPYGTIMAAGVLLTIPLLILVLFFQRRIVAGLTAGGVK
;
A
#
# COMPACT_ATOMS: atom_id res chain seq x y z
N MET A 1 46.41 -53.94 -8.30
CA MET A 1 45.37 -53.33 -9.18
C MET A 1 43.92 -53.81 -8.90
N SER A 2 43.74 -55.03 -8.37
CA SER A 2 42.42 -55.62 -8.09
C SER A 2 41.70 -55.04 -6.84
N ALA A 3 42.40 -54.70 -5.76
CA ALA A 3 41.80 -54.24 -4.52
C ALA A 3 41.17 -52.83 -4.59
N ALA A 4 41.72 -51.91 -5.37
CA ALA A 4 41.22 -50.56 -5.53
C ALA A 4 39.90 -50.51 -6.35
N ILE A 5 39.66 -51.50 -7.23
CA ILE A 5 38.43 -51.59 -8.00
C ILE A 5 37.26 -52.11 -7.14
N VAL A 6 37.56 -53.01 -6.19
CA VAL A 6 36.54 -53.57 -5.28
C VAL A 6 36.12 -52.52 -4.23
N ASP A 7 37.05 -51.71 -3.72
CA ASP A 7 36.72 -50.62 -2.80
C ASP A 7 35.93 -49.51 -3.47
N GLY A 8 36.23 -49.15 -4.73
CA GLY A 8 35.47 -48.16 -5.50
C GLY A 8 34.03 -48.62 -5.83
N GLN A 9 33.81 -49.92 -6.03
CA GLN A 9 32.46 -50.49 -6.22
C GLN A 9 31.65 -50.52 -4.92
N ARG A 10 32.27 -50.86 -3.78
CA ARG A 10 31.64 -50.85 -2.45
C ARG A 10 31.24 -49.43 -2.04
N ALA A 11 32.06 -48.42 -2.33
CA ALA A 11 31.76 -47.04 -2.03
C ALA A 11 30.58 -46.51 -2.87
N ARG A 12 30.49 -46.89 -4.14
CA ARG A 12 29.37 -46.52 -5.03
C ARG A 12 28.04 -47.20 -4.66
N THR A 13 28.08 -48.48 -4.25
CA THR A 13 26.88 -49.19 -3.74
C THR A 13 26.40 -48.58 -2.43
N SER A 14 27.31 -48.23 -1.51
CA SER A 14 26.94 -47.53 -0.26
C SER A 14 26.31 -46.16 -0.48
N GLN A 15 26.82 -45.39 -1.44
CA GLN A 15 26.22 -44.09 -1.78
C GLN A 15 24.85 -44.23 -2.44
N ALA A 16 24.66 -45.20 -3.35
CA ALA A 16 23.38 -45.47 -3.96
C ALA A 16 22.33 -45.99 -2.95
N GLU A 17 22.77 -46.82 -1.97
CA GLU A 17 21.89 -47.25 -0.88
C GLU A 17 21.53 -46.11 0.05
N LEU A 18 22.44 -45.17 0.36
CA LEU A 18 22.14 -43.97 1.12
C LEU A 18 21.19 -43.00 0.38
N GLU A 19 21.31 -42.87 -0.95
CA GLU A 19 20.38 -42.10 -1.77
C GLU A 19 18.97 -42.70 -1.81
N VAL A 20 18.87 -44.04 -1.84
CA VAL A 20 17.58 -44.76 -1.79
C VAL A 20 16.92 -44.62 -0.42
N LEU A 21 17.72 -44.67 0.66
CA LEU A 21 17.24 -44.50 2.04
C LEU A 21 16.86 -43.05 2.34
N ASN A 22 17.43 -42.10 1.65
CA ASN A 22 17.16 -40.67 1.84
C ASN A 22 16.06 -40.14 0.89
N LYS A 23 15.45 -40.98 0.08
CA LYS A 23 14.26 -40.64 -0.68
C LYS A 23 13.11 -40.47 0.30
N PRO A 24 12.57 -39.25 0.50
CA PRO A 24 11.49 -39.06 1.44
C PRO A 24 10.33 -39.96 1.03
N SER A 25 10.05 -41.00 1.80
CA SER A 25 8.87 -41.81 1.64
C SER A 25 7.68 -40.85 1.81
N HIS A 26 6.95 -40.58 0.73
CA HIS A 26 5.77 -39.74 0.77
C HIS A 26 4.66 -40.54 1.45
N ASP A 27 4.70 -40.55 2.78
CA ASP A 27 3.70 -41.17 3.60
C ASP A 27 2.35 -40.47 3.34
N TRP A 28 1.23 -41.21 3.43
CA TRP A 28 -0.12 -40.69 3.26
C TRP A 28 -0.39 -39.44 4.13
N ARG A 29 0.24 -39.33 5.29
CA ARG A 29 0.22 -38.16 6.17
C ARG A 29 0.77 -36.89 5.48
N TRP A 30 1.80 -37.00 4.69
CA TRP A 30 2.35 -35.90 3.93
C TRP A 30 1.39 -35.40 2.83
N TRP A 31 0.69 -36.35 2.16
CA TRP A 31 -0.36 -35.99 1.21
C TRP A 31 -1.55 -35.31 1.89
N LEU A 32 -2.00 -35.81 3.06
CA LEU A 32 -3.07 -35.17 3.82
C LEU A 32 -2.68 -33.76 4.29
N ALA A 33 -1.43 -33.58 4.76
CA ALA A 33 -0.95 -32.26 5.13
C ALA A 33 -0.95 -31.27 3.95
N LYS A 34 -0.50 -31.71 2.76
CA LYS A 34 -0.55 -30.88 1.53
C LYS A 34 -1.97 -30.55 1.10
N ILE A 35 -2.86 -31.53 1.11
CA ILE A 35 -4.28 -31.32 0.81
C ILE A 35 -4.88 -30.33 1.83
N GLY A 36 -4.60 -30.50 3.10
CA GLY A 36 -5.06 -29.58 4.15
C GLY A 36 -4.56 -28.15 3.94
N ILE A 37 -3.28 -27.98 3.62
CA ILE A 37 -2.68 -26.67 3.28
C ILE A 37 -3.34 -26.09 2.03
N PHE A 38 -3.52 -26.90 0.97
CA PHE A 38 -4.14 -26.44 -0.26
C PHE A 38 -5.60 -26.00 -0.04
N LEU A 39 -6.39 -26.79 0.70
CA LEU A 39 -7.76 -26.44 1.03
C LEU A 39 -7.84 -25.19 1.92
N GLY A 40 -6.92 -25.06 2.89
CA GLY A 40 -6.81 -23.86 3.72
C GLY A 40 -6.46 -22.62 2.87
N MET A 41 -5.49 -22.71 1.98
CA MET A 41 -5.15 -21.62 1.06
C MET A 41 -6.32 -21.30 0.12
N ALA A 42 -6.97 -22.31 -0.46
CA ALA A 42 -8.12 -22.10 -1.33
C ALA A 42 -9.27 -21.41 -0.60
N PHE A 43 -9.55 -21.82 0.64
CA PHE A 43 -10.55 -21.18 1.49
C PHE A 43 -10.23 -19.71 1.75
N ILE A 44 -8.99 -19.40 2.17
CA ILE A 44 -8.57 -18.02 2.44
C ILE A 44 -8.66 -17.17 1.18
N VAL A 45 -8.15 -17.66 0.04
CA VAL A 45 -8.20 -16.95 -1.24
C VAL A 45 -9.65 -16.68 -1.66
N THR A 46 -10.51 -17.69 -1.59
CA THR A 46 -11.92 -17.54 -1.93
C THR A 46 -12.60 -16.54 -1.01
N TYR A 47 -12.39 -16.63 0.30
CA TYR A 47 -12.94 -15.71 1.29
C TYR A 47 -12.51 -14.25 1.03
N CYS A 48 -11.24 -14.03 0.71
CA CYS A 48 -10.73 -12.69 0.40
C CYS A 48 -11.22 -12.16 -0.95
N LEU A 49 -11.38 -13.01 -1.97
CA LEU A 49 -11.78 -12.57 -3.30
C LEU A 49 -13.30 -12.44 -3.48
N LEU A 50 -14.10 -13.12 -2.65
CA LEU A 50 -15.56 -13.13 -2.77
C LEU A 50 -16.21 -11.74 -2.74
N PRO A 51 -15.83 -10.80 -1.86
CA PRO A 51 -16.38 -9.43 -1.88
C PRO A 51 -16.04 -8.69 -3.19
N PHE A 52 -14.83 -8.86 -3.72
CA PHE A 52 -14.41 -8.24 -4.98
C PHE A 52 -15.15 -8.85 -6.17
N TYR A 53 -15.31 -10.17 -6.18
CA TYR A 53 -16.14 -10.87 -7.16
C TYR A 53 -17.56 -10.30 -7.18
N TRP A 54 -18.18 -10.14 -6.00
CA TRP A 54 -19.52 -9.58 -5.87
C TRP A 54 -19.60 -8.13 -6.37
N MET A 55 -18.59 -7.32 -6.04
CA MET A 55 -18.49 -5.94 -6.53
C MET A 55 -18.44 -5.89 -8.05
N VAL A 56 -17.59 -6.72 -8.68
CA VAL A 56 -17.44 -6.77 -10.14
C VAL A 56 -18.74 -7.22 -10.79
N ILE A 57 -19.36 -8.32 -10.33
CA ILE A 57 -20.63 -8.80 -10.90
C ILE A 57 -21.72 -7.74 -10.77
N SER A 58 -21.84 -7.09 -9.61
CA SER A 58 -22.85 -6.06 -9.38
C SER A 58 -22.63 -4.84 -10.28
N ALA A 59 -21.38 -4.51 -10.60
CA ALA A 59 -21.06 -3.44 -11.55
C ALA A 59 -21.54 -3.74 -12.98
N PHE A 60 -21.56 -5.01 -13.38
CA PHE A 60 -21.99 -5.43 -14.71
C PHE A 60 -23.48 -5.80 -14.80
N ARG A 61 -24.25 -5.68 -13.72
CA ARG A 61 -25.72 -5.89 -13.77
C ARG A 61 -26.42 -4.71 -14.45
N LEU A 62 -27.61 -4.98 -15.00
CA LEU A 62 -28.48 -3.88 -15.45
C LEU A 62 -28.85 -2.97 -14.27
N PRO A 63 -28.90 -1.64 -14.45
CA PRO A 63 -29.31 -0.70 -13.41
C PRO A 63 -30.70 -0.99 -12.83
N THR A 64 -31.58 -1.58 -13.63
CA THR A 64 -32.95 -1.96 -13.23
C THR A 64 -33.01 -3.19 -12.32
N MET A 65 -31.97 -4.03 -12.31
CA MET A 65 -31.93 -5.26 -11.50
C MET A 65 -31.52 -5.01 -10.04
N GLY A 66 -31.09 -3.80 -9.70
CA GLY A 66 -30.81 -3.37 -8.32
C GLY A 66 -29.90 -4.34 -7.56
N GLN A 67 -30.40 -4.84 -6.42
CA GLN A 67 -29.69 -5.77 -5.52
C GLN A 67 -30.03 -7.24 -5.79
N SER A 68 -30.01 -7.69 -7.08
CA SER A 68 -30.20 -9.12 -7.37
C SER A 68 -29.16 -9.98 -6.64
N THR A 69 -29.57 -11.18 -6.23
CA THR A 69 -28.71 -12.17 -5.56
C THR A 69 -28.07 -13.18 -6.54
N ASP A 70 -28.26 -13.00 -7.84
CA ASP A 70 -27.72 -13.90 -8.85
C ASP A 70 -26.18 -13.87 -8.85
N PHE A 71 -25.58 -15.05 -8.97
CA PHE A 71 -24.11 -15.19 -9.02
C PHE A 71 -23.49 -14.75 -10.34
N TRP A 72 -24.29 -14.47 -11.36
CA TRP A 72 -23.83 -14.05 -12.69
C TRP A 72 -24.74 -12.97 -13.25
N PRO A 73 -24.18 -11.88 -13.85
CA PRO A 73 -25.01 -10.82 -14.45
C PRO A 73 -25.65 -11.35 -15.75
N ASN A 74 -26.97 -11.48 -15.78
CA ASN A 74 -27.71 -11.91 -16.97
C ASN A 74 -28.97 -11.06 -17.16
N PRO A 75 -28.99 -10.19 -18.19
CA PRO A 75 -27.89 -9.89 -19.12
C PRO A 75 -26.81 -9.02 -18.46
N ALA A 76 -25.57 -9.14 -18.96
CA ALA A 76 -24.48 -8.23 -18.55
C ALA A 76 -24.60 -6.89 -19.29
N SER A 77 -24.33 -5.79 -18.58
CA SER A 77 -24.35 -4.43 -19.11
C SER A 77 -23.15 -3.62 -18.60
N ILE A 78 -22.73 -2.62 -19.38
CA ILE A 78 -21.75 -1.60 -19.01
C ILE A 78 -22.40 -0.28 -18.57
N ASP A 79 -23.74 -0.21 -18.52
CA ASP A 79 -24.49 1.02 -18.24
C ASP A 79 -24.11 1.64 -16.89
N ASN A 80 -23.81 0.84 -15.89
CA ASN A 80 -23.34 1.35 -14.59
C ASN A 80 -22.00 2.08 -14.72
N PHE A 81 -21.07 1.57 -15.55
CA PHE A 81 -19.79 2.25 -15.79
C PHE A 81 -19.96 3.57 -16.54
N ILE A 82 -20.91 3.62 -17.48
CA ILE A 82 -21.27 4.87 -18.18
C ILE A 82 -21.88 5.87 -17.19
N ALA A 83 -22.80 5.42 -16.34
CA ALA A 83 -23.45 6.23 -15.33
C ALA A 83 -22.49 6.80 -14.27
N VAL A 84 -21.37 6.13 -13.99
CA VAL A 84 -20.31 6.66 -13.11
C VAL A 84 -19.79 8.02 -13.62
N PHE A 85 -19.64 8.15 -14.94
CA PHE A 85 -19.13 9.38 -15.58
C PHE A 85 -20.22 10.35 -15.99
N ASP A 86 -21.46 10.17 -15.51
CA ASP A 86 -22.49 11.18 -15.67
C ASP A 86 -22.01 12.53 -15.11
N PRO A 87 -22.23 13.65 -15.82
CA PRO A 87 -21.81 14.98 -15.38
C PRO A 87 -22.24 15.34 -13.95
N THR A 88 -23.38 14.82 -13.50
CA THR A 88 -23.90 15.06 -12.14
C THR A 88 -23.01 14.45 -11.06
N ASN A 89 -22.35 13.34 -11.34
CA ASN A 89 -21.48 12.64 -10.41
C ASN A 89 -20.08 13.26 -10.31
N ASN A 90 -19.64 13.99 -11.31
CA ASN A 90 -18.31 14.63 -11.41
C ASN A 90 -17.14 13.70 -11.06
N PHE A 91 -17.32 12.38 -11.28
CA PHE A 91 -16.39 11.34 -10.80
C PHE A 91 -15.01 11.40 -11.46
N GLY A 92 -14.93 11.77 -12.73
CA GLY A 92 -13.64 11.95 -13.42
C GLY A 92 -12.78 13.02 -12.75
N ARG A 93 -13.37 14.14 -12.32
CA ARG A 93 -12.68 15.18 -11.55
C ARG A 93 -12.27 14.66 -10.18
N ALA A 94 -13.12 13.91 -9.51
CA ALA A 94 -12.85 13.32 -8.22
C ALA A 94 -11.68 12.31 -8.27
N LEU A 95 -11.58 11.49 -9.32
CA LEU A 95 -10.41 10.62 -9.56
C LEU A 95 -9.13 11.43 -9.72
N LEU A 96 -9.17 12.52 -10.48
CA LEU A 96 -8.02 13.42 -10.65
C LEU A 96 -7.61 14.04 -9.31
N ASN A 97 -8.56 14.50 -8.51
CA ASN A 97 -8.29 15.06 -7.19
C ASN A 97 -7.62 14.01 -6.27
N SER A 98 -8.15 12.77 -6.23
CA SER A 98 -7.53 11.68 -5.48
C SER A 98 -6.10 11.42 -5.94
N ALA A 99 -5.83 11.42 -7.25
CA ALA A 99 -4.50 11.24 -7.80
C ALA A 99 -3.56 12.39 -7.38
N ILE A 100 -3.99 13.64 -7.50
CA ILE A 100 -3.20 14.82 -7.11
C ILE A 100 -2.85 14.74 -5.61
N VAL A 101 -3.85 14.52 -4.75
CA VAL A 101 -3.63 14.44 -3.29
C VAL A 101 -2.68 13.30 -2.94
N SER A 102 -2.94 12.10 -3.47
CA SER A 102 -2.16 10.91 -3.11
C SER A 102 -0.72 10.98 -3.63
N ILE A 103 -0.52 11.42 -4.88
CA ILE A 103 0.83 11.56 -5.44
C ILE A 103 1.60 12.65 -4.71
N THR A 104 1.01 13.83 -4.52
CA THR A 104 1.68 14.95 -3.87
C THR A 104 2.06 14.61 -2.43
N THR A 105 1.12 14.04 -1.66
CA THR A 105 1.39 13.61 -0.27
C THR A 105 2.49 12.54 -0.24
N THR A 106 2.44 11.56 -1.13
CA THR A 106 3.47 10.50 -1.19
C THR A 106 4.85 11.07 -1.49
N VAL A 107 4.96 11.94 -2.51
CA VAL A 107 6.24 12.57 -2.85
C VAL A 107 6.79 13.40 -1.69
N LEU A 108 5.97 14.24 -1.07
CA LEU A 108 6.38 15.05 0.09
C LEU A 108 6.78 14.16 1.28
N THR A 109 6.00 13.12 1.57
CA THR A 109 6.31 12.14 2.62
C THR A 109 7.66 11.47 2.38
N LEU A 110 7.96 11.09 1.13
CA LEU A 110 9.25 10.48 0.80
C LEU A 110 10.39 11.48 0.91
N VAL A 111 10.25 12.68 0.38
CA VAL A 111 11.31 13.71 0.44
C VAL A 111 11.70 14.00 1.89
N PHE A 112 10.74 14.34 2.73
CA PHE A 112 11.01 14.63 4.14
C PHE A 112 11.34 13.38 4.95
N GLY A 113 10.67 12.27 4.66
CA GLY A 113 10.88 10.97 5.31
C GLY A 113 12.28 10.41 5.07
N ILE A 114 12.80 10.47 3.84
CA ILE A 114 14.15 10.01 3.49
C ILE A 114 15.20 10.84 4.24
N ILE A 115 15.08 12.17 4.24
CA ILE A 115 16.04 13.07 4.92
C ILE A 115 16.01 12.82 6.43
N GLY A 116 14.81 12.79 7.04
CA GLY A 116 14.65 12.55 8.46
C GLY A 116 15.12 11.16 8.89
N ALA A 117 14.78 10.13 8.12
CA ALA A 117 15.19 8.74 8.38
C ALA A 117 16.70 8.55 8.26
N TYR A 118 17.33 9.14 7.24
CA TYR A 118 18.77 9.08 7.07
C TYR A 118 19.48 9.77 8.25
N ALA A 119 19.03 10.95 8.67
CA ALA A 119 19.56 11.64 9.84
C ALA A 119 19.43 10.77 11.11
N LEU A 120 18.26 10.16 11.34
CA LEU A 120 18.02 9.26 12.46
C LEU A 120 18.81 7.94 12.35
N ALA A 121 19.13 7.46 11.18
CA ALA A 121 19.91 6.25 11.00
C ALA A 121 21.43 6.51 11.25
N ARG A 122 21.99 7.56 10.66
CA ARG A 122 23.43 7.81 10.53
C ARG A 122 24.00 8.82 11.51
N LEU A 123 23.29 9.94 11.78
CA LEU A 123 23.84 10.96 12.65
C LEU A 123 23.82 10.52 14.11
N ARG A 124 24.83 10.94 14.85
CA ARG A 124 24.97 10.71 16.30
C ARG A 124 24.60 11.99 17.05
N PHE A 125 23.45 11.99 17.72
CA PHE A 125 23.05 13.08 18.60
C PHE A 125 22.28 12.52 19.80
N TRP A 126 22.34 13.22 20.92
CA TRP A 126 21.86 12.76 22.23
C TRP A 126 20.33 12.51 22.26
N ALA A 127 19.55 13.33 21.56
CA ALA A 127 18.09 13.26 21.57
C ALA A 127 17.49 12.27 20.57
N LYS A 128 18.29 11.47 19.86
CA LYS A 128 17.83 10.55 18.78
C LYS A 128 16.69 9.61 19.21
N GLY A 129 16.82 9.00 20.39
CA GLY A 129 15.79 8.11 20.94
C GLY A 129 14.50 8.86 21.26
N LEU A 130 14.60 10.05 21.83
CA LEU A 130 13.45 10.91 22.15
C LEU A 130 12.72 11.34 20.88
N VAL A 131 13.45 11.80 19.85
CA VAL A 131 12.85 12.20 18.56
C VAL A 131 12.10 11.03 17.94
N LEU A 132 12.71 9.85 17.94
CA LEU A 132 12.06 8.65 17.39
C LEU A 132 10.81 8.26 18.21
N ALA A 133 10.87 8.37 19.55
CA ALA A 133 9.73 8.09 20.43
C ALA A 133 8.59 9.09 20.19
N ILE A 134 8.88 10.37 20.01
CA ILE A 134 7.88 11.40 19.67
C ILE A 134 7.24 11.10 18.32
N ILE A 135 8.03 10.79 17.28
CA ILE A 135 7.54 10.46 15.95
C ILE A 135 6.56 9.27 15.99
N ILE A 136 6.93 8.20 16.71
CA ILE A 136 6.06 7.04 16.88
C ILE A 136 4.82 7.40 17.69
N GLY A 137 4.99 8.14 18.80
CA GLY A 137 3.88 8.59 19.64
C GLY A 137 2.85 9.40 18.85
N CYS A 138 3.30 10.30 17.98
CA CYS A 138 2.41 11.03 17.07
C CYS A 138 1.64 10.12 16.11
N SER A 139 2.25 9.05 15.63
CA SER A 139 1.58 8.10 14.71
C SER A 139 0.49 7.27 15.39
N MET A 140 0.54 7.12 16.71
CA MET A 140 -0.46 6.39 17.48
C MET A 140 -1.70 7.24 17.82
N PHE A 141 -1.66 8.54 17.53
CA PHE A 141 -2.78 9.42 17.82
C PHE A 141 -3.95 9.13 16.87
N PRO A 142 -5.18 8.91 17.38
CA PRO A 142 -6.32 8.60 16.51
C PRO A 142 -6.65 9.80 15.62
N GLY A 143 -6.52 9.64 14.29
CA GLY A 143 -6.74 10.73 13.32
C GLY A 143 -8.11 11.38 13.43
N ILE A 144 -9.14 10.59 13.75
CA ILE A 144 -10.51 11.07 13.89
C ILE A 144 -10.65 12.15 14.99
N THR A 145 -9.83 12.13 16.04
CA THR A 145 -9.87 13.13 17.12
C THR A 145 -9.40 14.51 16.66
N LEU A 146 -8.60 14.56 15.59
CA LEU A 146 -8.13 15.82 15.00
C LEU A 146 -9.12 16.43 14.01
N LEU A 147 -10.20 15.72 13.63
CA LEU A 147 -11.13 16.16 12.62
C LEU A 147 -11.77 17.51 12.97
N VAL A 148 -12.35 17.64 14.16
CA VAL A 148 -13.03 18.86 14.61
C VAL A 148 -12.05 20.04 14.84
N PRO A 149 -10.91 19.85 15.53
CA PRO A 149 -9.90 20.91 15.64
C PRO A 149 -9.39 21.42 14.29
N LEU A 150 -9.09 20.50 13.35
CA LEU A 150 -8.65 20.88 12.02
C LEU A 150 -9.75 21.56 11.20
N LEU A 151 -11.01 21.11 11.32
CA LEU A 151 -12.14 21.77 10.67
C LEU A 151 -12.26 23.23 11.13
N LYS A 152 -12.17 23.48 12.44
CA LYS A 152 -12.17 24.86 12.97
C LYS A 152 -10.99 25.67 12.45
N MET A 153 -9.80 25.07 12.38
CA MET A 153 -8.61 25.75 11.87
C MET A 153 -8.76 26.10 10.38
N PHE A 154 -9.24 25.15 9.57
CA PHE A 154 -9.35 25.32 8.12
C PHE A 154 -10.57 26.12 7.67
N SER A 155 -11.56 26.32 8.52
CA SER A 155 -12.76 27.12 8.20
C SER A 155 -12.56 28.62 8.22
N GLY A 156 -11.34 29.11 8.49
CA GLY A 156 -11.09 30.54 8.67
C GLY A 156 -11.63 31.11 10.00
N TYR A 157 -11.98 30.24 10.96
CA TYR A 157 -12.41 30.66 12.29
C TYR A 157 -11.36 31.52 13.00
N TYR A 158 -10.08 31.21 12.78
CA TYR A 158 -8.99 31.98 13.35
C TYR A 158 -8.49 33.03 12.36
N PRO A 159 -8.48 34.34 12.72
CA PRO A 159 -8.09 35.42 11.80
C PRO A 159 -6.68 35.32 11.23
N TRP A 160 -5.78 34.58 11.94
CA TRP A 160 -4.38 34.38 11.56
C TRP A 160 -4.16 33.17 10.66
N PHE A 161 -5.21 32.33 10.41
CA PHE A 161 -5.10 31.15 9.57
C PHE A 161 -6.06 31.27 8.38
N PRO A 162 -5.57 31.04 7.13
CA PRO A 162 -6.42 31.15 5.94
C PRO A 162 -7.48 30.05 5.89
N ASN A 163 -8.58 30.32 5.19
CA ASN A 163 -9.57 29.30 4.91
C ASN A 163 -9.01 28.30 3.87
N TRP A 164 -8.85 27.05 4.30
CA TRP A 164 -8.39 25.96 3.46
C TRP A 164 -9.49 24.96 3.07
N LEU A 165 -10.73 25.14 3.53
CA LEU A 165 -11.82 24.27 3.10
C LEU A 165 -11.95 24.26 1.57
N ASN A 166 -12.25 23.12 1.01
CA ASN A 166 -12.34 22.90 -0.43
C ASN A 166 -11.02 23.22 -1.18
N THR A 167 -9.87 22.88 -0.57
CA THR A 167 -8.57 22.99 -1.21
C THR A 167 -7.77 21.70 -1.07
N TYR A 168 -6.75 21.52 -1.91
CA TYR A 168 -5.84 20.38 -1.81
C TYR A 168 -5.04 20.38 -0.50
N GLN A 169 -4.70 21.57 0.02
CA GLN A 169 -3.91 21.73 1.27
C GLN A 169 -4.64 21.13 2.46
N ALA A 170 -5.98 21.26 2.52
CA ALA A 170 -6.79 20.68 3.58
C ALA A 170 -6.69 19.15 3.66
N LEU A 171 -6.33 18.49 2.58
CA LEU A 171 -6.14 17.04 2.53
C LEU A 171 -4.66 16.64 2.63
N ILE A 172 -3.79 17.35 1.90
CA ILE A 172 -2.36 17.01 1.82
C ILE A 172 -1.68 17.19 3.19
N VAL A 173 -1.94 18.29 3.90
CA VAL A 173 -1.24 18.59 5.16
C VAL A 173 -1.58 17.60 6.28
N PRO A 174 -2.85 17.27 6.56
CA PRO A 174 -3.17 16.22 7.52
C PRO A 174 -2.63 14.85 7.11
N SER A 175 -2.78 14.47 5.84
CA SER A 175 -2.29 13.18 5.35
C SER A 175 -0.77 13.06 5.47
N LEU A 176 -0.03 14.16 5.24
CA LEU A 176 1.41 14.24 5.45
C LEU A 176 1.77 14.06 6.92
N SER A 177 1.01 14.67 7.84
CA SER A 177 1.23 14.57 9.29
C SER A 177 1.11 13.14 9.80
N PHE A 178 0.25 12.32 9.21
CA PHE A 178 0.12 10.90 9.54
C PHE A 178 1.08 10.00 8.77
N GLY A 179 1.38 10.34 7.52
CA GLY A 179 2.26 9.55 6.66
C GLY A 179 3.75 9.66 7.05
N LEU A 180 4.20 10.85 7.44
CA LEU A 180 5.61 11.11 7.78
C LEU A 180 6.15 10.23 8.91
N PRO A 181 5.47 10.06 10.06
CA PRO A 181 5.96 9.24 11.15
C PRO A 181 6.23 7.80 10.72
N LEU A 182 5.28 7.19 10.01
CA LEU A 182 5.40 5.83 9.51
C LEU A 182 6.52 5.70 8.47
N ALA A 183 6.63 6.67 7.56
CA ALA A 183 7.69 6.70 6.55
C ALA A 183 9.08 6.82 7.20
N VAL A 184 9.25 7.75 8.15
CA VAL A 184 10.52 7.92 8.89
C VAL A 184 10.88 6.66 9.66
N TRP A 185 9.92 6.02 10.31
CA TRP A 185 10.13 4.76 11.02
C TRP A 185 10.64 3.65 10.08
N ASN A 186 9.90 3.37 9.01
CA ASN A 186 10.24 2.35 8.03
C ASN A 186 11.61 2.61 7.41
N LEU A 187 11.82 3.80 6.88
CA LEU A 187 13.05 4.15 6.19
C LEU A 187 14.26 4.16 7.15
N THR A 188 14.09 4.55 8.43
CA THR A 188 15.16 4.45 9.43
C THR A 188 15.58 3.01 9.63
N ALA A 189 14.65 2.05 9.67
CA ALA A 189 14.94 0.64 9.77
C ALA A 189 15.75 0.14 8.56
N PHE A 190 15.37 0.55 7.35
CA PHE A 190 16.12 0.21 6.13
C PHE A 190 17.53 0.80 6.10
N PHE A 191 17.69 2.08 6.40
CA PHE A 191 19.01 2.71 6.42
C PHE A 191 19.94 2.11 7.48
N ARG A 192 19.41 1.66 8.62
CA ARG A 192 20.21 0.99 9.67
C ARG A 192 20.74 -0.39 9.25
N GLN A 193 20.09 -1.07 8.32
CA GLN A 193 20.52 -2.37 7.81
C GLN A 193 21.68 -2.26 6.82
N LEU A 194 21.88 -1.10 6.20
CA LEU A 194 22.98 -0.89 5.26
C LEU A 194 24.29 -0.69 6.03
N PRO A 195 25.37 -1.42 5.66
CA PRO A 195 26.68 -1.27 6.28
C PRO A 195 27.20 0.18 6.17
N VAL A 196 27.73 0.73 7.26
CA VAL A 196 28.30 2.09 7.29
C VAL A 196 29.55 2.18 6.43
N GLU A 197 30.26 1.07 6.28
CA GLU A 197 31.49 0.91 5.50
C GLU A 197 31.29 1.32 4.03
N LEU A 198 30.10 1.16 3.48
CA LEU A 198 29.77 1.60 2.11
C LEU A 198 29.89 3.11 1.95
N GLU A 199 29.43 3.88 2.94
CA GLU A 199 29.59 5.33 2.94
C GLU A 199 31.05 5.75 3.12
N GLN A 200 31.76 5.05 4.02
CA GLN A 200 33.18 5.32 4.28
C GLN A 200 34.02 5.02 3.05
N ALA A 201 33.79 3.90 2.35
CA ALA A 201 34.46 3.56 1.11
C ALA A 201 34.23 4.63 0.04
N ALA A 202 32.99 5.05 -0.16
CA ALA A 202 32.66 6.13 -1.10
C ALA A 202 33.37 7.45 -0.78
N MET A 203 33.53 7.78 0.51
CA MET A 203 34.26 8.98 0.93
C MET A 203 35.76 8.83 0.70
N VAL A 204 36.34 7.64 0.86
CA VAL A 204 37.75 7.35 0.51
C VAL A 204 37.95 7.49 -1.00
N ASP A 205 36.98 7.10 -1.81
CA ASP A 205 36.98 7.28 -3.26
C ASP A 205 36.70 8.73 -3.71
N GLY A 206 36.67 9.70 -2.77
CA GLY A 206 36.56 11.13 -3.06
C GLY A 206 35.13 11.67 -3.11
N CYS A 207 34.12 10.90 -2.75
CA CYS A 207 32.75 11.41 -2.63
C CYS A 207 32.58 12.31 -1.40
N THR A 208 31.83 13.40 -1.55
CA THR A 208 31.31 14.13 -0.38
C THR A 208 30.22 13.28 0.32
N PRO A 209 29.90 13.53 1.61
CA PRO A 209 28.82 12.80 2.31
C PRO A 209 27.49 12.81 1.57
N GLY A 210 27.12 13.96 0.98
CA GLY A 210 25.91 14.07 0.16
C GLY A 210 25.97 13.23 -1.14
N GLN A 211 27.14 13.12 -1.76
CA GLN A 211 27.35 12.28 -2.93
C GLN A 211 27.31 10.81 -2.58
N ALA A 212 27.93 10.40 -1.46
CA ALA A 212 27.85 9.04 -0.94
C ALA A 212 26.40 8.64 -0.65
N PHE A 213 25.61 9.52 -0.02
CA PHE A 213 24.18 9.32 0.19
C PHE A 213 23.43 9.13 -1.13
N GLN A 214 23.57 10.06 -2.10
CA GLN A 214 22.79 10.04 -3.35
C GLN A 214 23.20 8.91 -4.29
N LYS A 215 24.51 8.62 -4.39
CA LYS A 215 25.03 7.67 -5.38
C LYS A 215 25.08 6.22 -4.87
N ILE A 216 25.21 6.02 -3.56
CA ILE A 216 25.39 4.69 -2.96
C ILE A 216 24.19 4.31 -2.08
N ILE A 217 23.90 5.12 -1.04
CA ILE A 217 22.95 4.73 0.00
C ILE A 217 21.50 4.78 -0.50
N LEU A 218 21.10 5.84 -1.19
CA LEU A 218 19.74 5.98 -1.69
C LEU A 218 19.35 4.92 -2.72
N PRO A 219 20.19 4.56 -3.71
CA PRO A 219 19.94 3.45 -4.61
C PRO A 219 19.84 2.08 -3.89
N LEU A 220 20.68 1.83 -2.90
CA LEU A 220 20.63 0.59 -2.12
C LEU A 220 19.37 0.54 -1.23
N ALA A 221 18.89 1.67 -0.72
CA ALA A 221 17.65 1.77 0.03
C ALA A 221 16.39 1.80 -0.86
N ALA A 222 16.52 1.80 -2.18
CA ALA A 222 15.40 1.91 -3.11
C ALA A 222 14.25 0.91 -2.83
N PRO A 223 14.47 -0.36 -2.47
CA PRO A 223 13.38 -1.27 -2.11
C PRO A 223 12.55 -0.75 -0.93
N GLY A 224 13.18 -0.22 0.11
CA GLY A 224 12.52 0.38 1.26
C GLY A 224 11.77 1.66 0.91
N VAL A 225 12.37 2.52 0.07
CA VAL A 225 11.75 3.75 -0.43
C VAL A 225 10.49 3.43 -1.24
N PHE A 226 10.56 2.48 -2.17
CA PHE A 226 9.40 2.06 -2.96
C PHE A 226 8.30 1.44 -2.10
N THR A 227 8.65 0.59 -1.12
CA THR A 227 7.66 0.00 -0.21
C THR A 227 6.95 1.09 0.59
N THR A 228 7.69 2.05 1.14
CA THR A 228 7.12 3.19 1.87
C THR A 228 6.25 4.05 0.97
N ALA A 229 6.66 4.31 -0.27
CA ALA A 229 5.88 5.04 -1.27
C ALA A 229 4.51 4.41 -1.50
N ILE A 230 4.49 3.09 -1.73
CA ILE A 230 3.27 2.35 -2.02
C ILE A 230 2.32 2.36 -0.82
N LEU A 231 2.83 2.10 0.38
CA LEU A 231 2.03 2.11 1.60
C LEU A 231 1.42 3.49 1.86
N THR A 232 2.20 4.56 1.67
CA THR A 232 1.72 5.93 1.81
C THR A 232 0.66 6.25 0.76
N PHE A 233 0.91 5.90 -0.51
CA PHE A 233 -0.05 6.14 -1.59
C PHE A 233 -1.37 5.42 -1.32
N ILE A 234 -1.35 4.13 -0.95
CA ILE A 234 -2.56 3.36 -0.63
C ILE A 234 -3.32 3.99 0.53
N ALA A 235 -2.62 4.41 1.58
CA ALA A 235 -3.25 5.04 2.75
C ALA A 235 -3.97 6.35 2.37
N VAL A 236 -3.33 7.21 1.60
CA VAL A 236 -3.89 8.50 1.19
C VAL A 236 -4.98 8.33 0.12
N TRP A 237 -4.82 7.37 -0.82
CA TRP A 237 -5.85 7.06 -1.82
C TRP A 237 -7.16 6.61 -1.20
N ASN A 238 -7.10 5.86 -0.11
CA ASN A 238 -8.26 5.38 0.63
C ASN A 238 -8.77 6.38 1.69
N GLU A 239 -8.12 7.55 1.83
CA GLU A 239 -8.57 8.54 2.79
C GLU A 239 -10.00 9.02 2.44
N PHE A 240 -10.87 9.02 3.44
CA PHE A 240 -12.28 9.33 3.27
C PHE A 240 -12.79 10.38 4.26
N LEU A 241 -12.38 10.29 5.53
CA LEU A 241 -12.99 11.09 6.61
C LEU A 241 -12.63 12.57 6.52
N PHE A 242 -11.37 12.89 6.29
CA PHE A 242 -10.93 14.27 6.11
C PHE A 242 -11.48 14.84 4.80
N ALA A 243 -11.47 14.04 3.71
CA ALA A 243 -12.01 14.47 2.44
C ALA A 243 -13.51 14.74 2.52
N LEU A 244 -14.28 13.87 3.19
CA LEU A 244 -15.71 14.06 3.42
C LEU A 244 -16.01 15.31 4.25
N THR A 245 -15.12 15.67 5.17
CA THR A 245 -15.33 16.77 6.10
C THR A 245 -14.85 18.10 5.54
N PHE A 246 -13.69 18.14 4.87
CA PHE A 246 -13.04 19.38 4.47
C PHE A 246 -13.35 19.79 3.03
N ASN A 247 -13.65 18.83 2.13
CA ASN A 247 -13.83 19.08 0.70
C ASN A 247 -15.23 18.69 0.23
N GLN A 248 -16.20 19.56 0.51
CA GLN A 248 -17.61 19.37 0.19
C GLN A 248 -18.00 19.92 -1.21
N ALA A 249 -17.22 20.85 -1.78
CA ALA A 249 -17.48 21.39 -3.11
C ALA A 249 -17.38 20.27 -4.16
N SER A 250 -18.31 20.26 -5.12
CA SER A 250 -18.45 19.18 -6.11
C SER A 250 -17.20 18.95 -6.97
N ASP A 251 -16.42 20.00 -7.20
CA ASP A 251 -15.17 19.98 -7.98
C ASP A 251 -13.94 19.61 -7.15
N MET A 252 -14.06 19.57 -5.82
CA MET A 252 -12.95 19.30 -4.89
C MET A 252 -13.07 17.98 -4.13
N LYS A 253 -14.15 17.22 -4.35
CA LYS A 253 -14.30 15.87 -3.75
C LYS A 253 -13.23 14.92 -4.24
N THR A 254 -12.81 14.02 -3.34
CA THR A 254 -12.02 12.84 -3.73
C THR A 254 -12.94 11.74 -4.27
N ALA A 255 -12.38 10.78 -4.98
CA ALA A 255 -13.17 9.72 -5.61
C ALA A 255 -13.92 8.83 -4.60
N THR A 256 -13.31 8.59 -3.42
CA THR A 256 -13.94 7.87 -2.31
C THR A 256 -15.18 8.59 -1.80
N VAL A 257 -15.11 9.91 -1.66
CA VAL A 257 -16.25 10.76 -1.24
C VAL A 257 -17.30 10.85 -2.33
N ALA A 258 -16.90 11.11 -3.58
CA ALA A 258 -17.83 11.21 -4.70
C ALA A 258 -18.64 9.92 -4.85
N MET A 259 -17.99 8.75 -4.82
CA MET A 259 -18.65 7.45 -4.89
C MET A 259 -19.70 7.25 -3.78
N SER A 260 -19.37 7.65 -2.54
CA SER A 260 -20.30 7.50 -1.40
C SER A 260 -21.53 8.39 -1.47
N GLN A 261 -21.51 9.40 -2.32
CA GLN A 261 -22.57 10.40 -2.47
C GLN A 261 -23.34 10.27 -3.79
N PHE A 262 -23.14 9.19 -4.54
CA PHE A 262 -23.92 8.94 -5.75
C PHE A 262 -25.40 8.79 -5.40
N THR A 263 -26.24 9.55 -6.11
CA THR A 263 -27.69 9.48 -6.02
C THR A 263 -28.25 8.88 -7.30
N GLY A 264 -29.28 8.05 -7.18
CA GLY A 264 -29.97 7.51 -8.36
C GLY A 264 -30.72 8.61 -9.12
N SER A 265 -31.08 8.31 -10.35
CA SER A 265 -31.76 9.24 -11.28
C SER A 265 -33.04 9.87 -10.74
N LEU A 266 -33.66 9.26 -9.73
CA LEU A 266 -34.87 9.79 -9.05
C LEU A 266 -34.55 10.43 -7.69
N GLY A 267 -33.27 10.54 -7.30
CA GLY A 267 -32.85 11.15 -6.03
C GLY A 267 -33.16 10.32 -4.75
N PHE A 268 -33.95 9.27 -4.86
CA PHE A 268 -34.42 8.46 -3.73
C PHE A 268 -33.87 7.05 -3.71
N ASN A 269 -33.32 6.54 -4.82
CA ASN A 269 -32.76 5.20 -4.90
C ASN A 269 -31.25 5.25 -4.91
N THR A 270 -30.63 4.45 -4.03
CA THR A 270 -29.18 4.25 -4.05
C THR A 270 -28.79 3.49 -5.33
N PRO A 271 -27.98 4.06 -6.23
CA PRO A 271 -27.59 3.42 -7.49
C PRO A 271 -26.50 2.36 -7.23
N TYR A 272 -26.90 1.24 -6.63
CA TYR A 272 -25.99 0.21 -6.13
C TYR A 272 -25.00 -0.27 -7.20
N GLY A 273 -25.46 -0.57 -8.41
CA GLY A 273 -24.60 -0.99 -9.52
C GLY A 273 -23.57 0.07 -9.91
N THR A 274 -23.98 1.34 -9.95
CA THR A 274 -23.09 2.47 -10.27
C THR A 274 -22.03 2.67 -9.18
N ILE A 275 -22.38 2.53 -7.90
CA ILE A 275 -21.43 2.57 -6.77
C ILE A 275 -20.43 1.42 -6.89
N MET A 276 -20.89 0.20 -7.21
CA MET A 276 -20.00 -0.94 -7.42
C MET A 276 -19.06 -0.74 -8.62
N ALA A 277 -19.55 -0.17 -9.72
CA ALA A 277 -18.74 0.19 -10.88
C ALA A 277 -17.67 1.25 -10.53
N ALA A 278 -18.04 2.27 -9.76
CA ALA A 278 -17.06 3.24 -9.25
C ALA A 278 -16.01 2.58 -8.34
N GLY A 279 -16.41 1.64 -7.48
CA GLY A 279 -15.49 0.85 -6.65
C GLY A 279 -14.50 0.04 -7.49
N VAL A 280 -14.96 -0.60 -8.57
CA VAL A 280 -14.08 -1.30 -9.53
C VAL A 280 -13.07 -0.31 -10.13
N LEU A 281 -13.52 0.85 -10.61
CA LEU A 281 -12.65 1.88 -11.19
C LEU A 281 -11.62 2.42 -10.17
N LEU A 282 -12.04 2.63 -8.91
CA LEU A 282 -11.14 3.03 -7.82
C LEU A 282 -10.07 2.00 -7.50
N THR A 283 -10.36 0.72 -7.71
CA THR A 283 -9.42 -0.37 -7.44
C THR A 283 -8.34 -0.47 -8.52
N ILE A 284 -8.62 -0.04 -9.76
CA ILE A 284 -7.68 -0.18 -10.90
C ILE A 284 -6.31 0.49 -10.64
N PRO A 285 -6.21 1.76 -10.20
CA PRO A 285 -4.91 2.37 -9.94
C PRO A 285 -4.10 1.64 -8.87
N LEU A 286 -4.76 1.13 -7.82
CA LEU A 286 -4.11 0.35 -6.77
C LEU A 286 -3.61 -1.00 -7.29
N LEU A 287 -4.41 -1.69 -8.10
CA LEU A 287 -4.02 -2.96 -8.74
C LEU A 287 -2.81 -2.77 -9.65
N ILE A 288 -2.84 -1.73 -10.49
CA ILE A 288 -1.72 -1.38 -11.37
C ILE A 288 -0.46 -1.17 -10.53
N LEU A 289 -0.55 -0.35 -9.49
CA LEU A 289 0.58 -0.06 -8.61
C LEU A 289 1.12 -1.33 -7.93
N VAL A 290 0.25 -2.17 -7.36
CA VAL A 290 0.65 -3.41 -6.70
C VAL A 290 1.27 -4.39 -7.70
N LEU A 291 0.69 -4.61 -8.88
CA LEU A 291 1.21 -5.52 -9.89
C LEU A 291 2.60 -5.11 -10.39
N PHE A 292 2.84 -3.82 -10.61
CA PHE A 292 4.17 -3.33 -11.02
C PHE A 292 5.22 -3.47 -9.92
N PHE A 293 4.84 -3.25 -8.67
CA PHE A 293 5.78 -3.17 -7.56
C PHE A 293 5.76 -4.37 -6.60
N GLN A 294 4.93 -5.40 -6.82
CA GLN A 294 4.77 -6.55 -5.93
C GLN A 294 6.10 -7.20 -5.50
N ARG A 295 7.06 -7.36 -6.44
CA ARG A 295 8.37 -7.95 -6.11
C ARG A 295 9.17 -7.09 -5.14
N ARG A 296 9.07 -5.76 -5.23
CA ARG A 296 9.75 -4.82 -4.35
C ARG A 296 9.05 -4.71 -3.00
N ILE A 297 7.73 -4.84 -2.96
CA ILE A 297 6.93 -4.88 -1.71
C ILE A 297 7.34 -6.09 -0.88
N VAL A 298 7.36 -7.28 -1.49
CA VAL A 298 7.74 -8.51 -0.80
C VAL A 298 9.19 -8.43 -0.28
N ALA A 299 10.13 -7.97 -1.11
CA ALA A 299 11.53 -7.79 -0.70
C ALA A 299 11.67 -6.80 0.48
N GLY A 300 10.87 -5.72 0.48
CA GLY A 300 10.89 -4.72 1.56
C GLY A 300 10.29 -5.22 2.87
N LEU A 301 9.20 -5.98 2.82
CA LEU A 301 8.55 -6.53 4.01
C LEU A 301 9.37 -7.66 4.65
N THR A 302 10.02 -8.49 3.84
CA THR A 302 10.84 -9.61 4.34
C THR A 302 12.19 -9.14 4.91
N ALA A 303 12.79 -8.06 4.39
CA ALA A 303 14.01 -7.48 4.93
C ALA A 303 13.85 -7.00 6.39
N GLY A 304 12.68 -6.60 6.82
CA GLY A 304 12.37 -6.19 8.19
C GLY A 304 12.01 -7.35 9.15
N GLY A 305 11.72 -8.53 8.63
CA GLY A 305 11.20 -9.67 9.40
C GLY A 305 12.19 -10.79 9.72
N VAL A 306 13.36 -10.80 9.10
CA VAL A 306 14.38 -11.83 9.36
C VAL A 306 15.43 -11.26 10.32
N LYS A 307 15.33 -11.64 11.57
CA LYS A 307 16.39 -11.57 12.57
C LYS A 307 17.08 -12.91 12.64
#